data_5af63e15cc85482db8d972745c7bb2ec
#
_entry.id   5af63e15cc85482db8d972745c7bb2ec
#
_cell.length_a   1.000
_cell.length_b   1.000
_cell.length_c   1.000
_cell.angle_alpha   90.00
_cell.angle_beta   90.00
_cell.angle_gamma   90.00
#
_symmetry.space_group_name_H-M   'P 1'
#
loop_
_entity.id
_entity.type
_entity.pdbx_description
1 polymer ?
#
loop_
_entity_poly.entity_id
_entity_poly.type
_entity_poly.pdbx_seq_one_letter_code
_entity_poly.pdbx_strand_id
1 'polypeptide(L)'
;MKKQLFIAFFLVLSSAVFTQMVYEFENSAQEKRFYLLISEIRCPKCTSGSIASSDAPISRDLKNKVYELILDGSTDKEIKQYVSERFGAFSDYRPSLSGSNYILWFGPFIFLALILAIFFLRRRV
;
A
#
# COMPACT_ATOMS: atom_id res chain seq x y z
N MET A 1 43.42 24.70 7.08
CA MET A 1 42.40 25.55 6.43
C MET A 1 41.63 24.84 5.33
N LYS A 2 42.27 24.15 4.35
CA LYS A 2 41.54 23.45 3.26
C LYS A 2 40.62 22.32 3.72
N LYS A 3 40.96 21.54 4.78
CA LYS A 3 40.11 20.47 5.33
C LYS A 3 38.83 20.99 5.97
N GLN A 4 38.87 22.11 6.63
CA GLN A 4 37.69 22.72 7.27
C GLN A 4 36.72 23.28 6.21
N LEU A 5 37.24 23.80 5.11
CA LEU A 5 36.43 24.30 4.00
C LEU A 5 35.69 23.14 3.29
N PHE A 6 36.32 21.97 3.19
CA PHE A 6 35.70 20.76 2.61
C PHE A 6 34.56 20.21 3.49
N ILE A 7 34.74 20.23 4.81
CA ILE A 7 33.71 19.78 5.76
C ILE A 7 32.51 20.75 5.77
N ALA A 8 32.76 22.05 5.72
CA ALA A 8 31.70 23.05 5.61
C ALA A 8 30.93 22.94 4.30
N PHE A 9 31.59 22.67 3.19
CA PHE A 9 30.96 22.44 1.88
C PHE A 9 30.08 21.19 1.89
N PHE A 10 30.53 20.10 2.54
CA PHE A 10 29.76 18.85 2.63
C PHE A 10 28.52 18.98 3.53
N LEU A 11 28.60 19.80 4.60
CA LEU A 11 27.47 20.10 5.49
C LEU A 11 26.37 20.93 4.80
N VAL A 12 26.75 21.82 3.89
CA VAL A 12 25.79 22.63 3.13
C VAL A 12 25.06 21.80 2.06
N LEU A 13 25.72 20.78 1.48
CA LEU A 13 25.09 19.89 0.50
C LEU A 13 24.08 18.89 1.12
N SER A 14 24.14 18.64 2.43
CA SER A 14 23.23 17.70 3.10
C SER A 14 21.86 18.30 3.47
N SER A 15 21.61 19.56 3.18
CA SER A 15 20.28 20.17 3.29
C SER A 15 19.41 19.83 2.06
N ALA A 16 19.27 18.55 1.74
CA ALA A 16 18.25 18.10 0.81
C ALA A 16 16.89 18.37 1.48
N VAL A 17 16.30 19.50 1.16
CA VAL A 17 14.93 19.85 1.54
C VAL A 17 14.00 18.83 0.91
N PHE A 18 13.57 17.87 1.70
CA PHE A 18 12.47 17.00 1.35
C PHE A 18 11.20 17.88 1.29
N THR A 19 10.84 18.32 0.11
CA THR A 19 9.53 18.93 -0.13
C THR A 19 8.49 17.84 -0.03
N GLN A 20 7.97 17.60 1.17
CA GLN A 20 6.78 16.80 1.36
C GLN A 20 5.59 17.63 0.86
N MET A 21 4.75 17.03 0.02
CA MET A 21 3.45 17.60 -0.30
C MET A 21 2.65 17.66 1.01
N VAL A 22 2.37 18.86 1.48
CA VAL A 22 1.53 19.08 2.66
C VAL A 22 0.08 19.07 2.17
N TYR A 23 -0.68 18.08 2.62
CA TYR A 23 -2.13 18.03 2.42
C TYR A 23 -2.80 18.69 3.63
N GLU A 24 -3.57 19.74 3.39
CA GLU A 24 -4.30 20.43 4.45
C GLU A 24 -5.68 19.80 4.61
N PHE A 25 -5.96 19.28 5.79
CA PHE A 25 -7.26 18.72 6.16
C PHE A 25 -7.89 19.57 7.25
N GLU A 26 -9.18 19.82 7.16
CA GLU A 26 -9.94 20.51 8.19
C GLU A 26 -10.08 19.68 9.48
N ASN A 27 -9.96 18.36 9.36
CA ASN A 27 -10.16 17.43 10.47
C ASN A 27 -9.03 16.38 10.53
N SER A 28 -8.45 16.23 11.72
CA SER A 28 -7.41 15.23 11.99
C SER A 28 -7.87 13.77 11.72
N ALA A 29 -9.18 13.49 11.76
CA ALA A 29 -9.73 12.19 11.39
C ALA A 29 -9.63 11.93 9.87
N GLN A 30 -9.85 12.96 9.03
CA GLN A 30 -9.70 12.85 7.58
C GLN A 30 -8.23 12.68 7.21
N GLU A 31 -7.32 13.41 7.86
CA GLU A 31 -5.89 13.26 7.68
C GLU A 31 -5.42 11.83 7.98
N LYS A 32 -5.81 11.30 9.12
CA LYS A 32 -5.47 9.93 9.53
C LYS A 32 -6.03 8.89 8.55
N ARG A 33 -7.26 9.09 8.10
CA ARG A 33 -7.93 8.27 7.09
C ARG A 33 -7.18 8.30 5.75
N PHE A 34 -6.72 9.48 5.32
CA PHE A 34 -5.93 9.66 4.11
C PHE A 34 -4.64 8.86 4.17
N TYR A 35 -3.85 9.01 5.24
CA TYR A 35 -2.58 8.28 5.38
C TYR A 35 -2.78 6.77 5.44
N LEU A 36 -3.86 6.28 6.05
CA LEU A 36 -4.20 4.86 6.04
C LEU A 36 -4.50 4.38 4.61
N LEU A 37 -5.36 5.08 3.88
CA LEU A 37 -5.74 4.71 2.52
C LEU A 37 -4.56 4.69 1.57
N ILE A 38 -3.71 5.72 1.55
CA ILE A 38 -2.54 5.75 0.67
C ILE A 38 -1.49 4.69 1.02
N SER A 39 -1.45 4.22 2.26
CA SER A 39 -0.57 3.12 2.67
C SER A 39 -1.11 1.75 2.23
N GLU A 40 -2.43 1.61 2.11
CA GLU A 40 -3.10 0.38 1.67
C GLU A 40 -3.16 0.24 0.13
N ILE A 41 -3.09 1.36 -0.60
CA ILE A 41 -3.13 1.34 -2.07
C ILE A 41 -1.72 1.09 -2.63
N ARG A 42 -1.61 0.09 -3.48
CA ARG A 42 -0.36 -0.29 -4.14
C ARG A 42 -0.05 0.63 -5.32
N CYS A 43 1.21 0.99 -5.47
CA CYS A 43 1.67 1.75 -6.64
C CYS A 43 1.71 0.84 -7.89
N PRO A 44 0.93 1.12 -8.95
CA PRO A 44 0.84 0.23 -10.11
C PRO A 44 2.11 0.16 -10.97
N LYS A 45 3.02 1.14 -10.84
CA LYS A 45 4.31 1.18 -11.56
C LYS A 45 5.53 0.89 -10.68
N CYS A 46 5.32 0.65 -9.38
CA CYS A 46 6.42 0.36 -8.47
C CYS A 46 6.52 -1.14 -8.21
N THR A 47 7.72 -1.68 -8.16
CA THR A 47 7.95 -3.12 -7.99
C THR A 47 7.46 -3.66 -6.64
N SER A 48 7.41 -2.84 -5.59
CA SER A 48 6.99 -3.29 -4.26
C SER A 48 6.75 -2.12 -3.30
N GLY A 49 5.70 -1.34 -3.49
CA GLY A 49 5.44 -0.24 -2.56
C GLY A 49 4.02 0.28 -2.63
N SER A 50 3.56 0.87 -1.54
CA SER A 50 2.32 1.64 -1.52
C SER A 50 2.53 2.99 -2.20
N ILE A 51 1.43 3.65 -2.56
CA ILE A 51 1.52 5.02 -3.07
C ILE A 51 2.06 5.99 -2.02
N ALA A 52 1.92 5.67 -0.72
CA ALA A 52 2.49 6.47 0.37
C ALA A 52 4.02 6.56 0.27
N SER A 53 4.69 5.45 -0.04
CA SER A 53 6.15 5.32 -0.09
C SER A 53 6.76 5.64 -1.45
N SER A 54 5.94 6.00 -2.45
CA SER A 54 6.39 6.25 -3.82
C SER A 54 6.29 7.72 -4.19
N ASP A 55 7.36 8.26 -4.79
CA ASP A 55 7.41 9.61 -5.36
C ASP A 55 7.23 9.63 -6.88
N ALA A 56 6.85 8.50 -7.48
CA ALA A 56 6.55 8.42 -8.90
C ALA A 56 5.40 9.39 -9.27
N PRO A 57 5.42 10.01 -10.47
CA PRO A 57 4.37 10.93 -10.89
C PRO A 57 2.97 10.33 -10.75
N ILE A 58 2.81 9.07 -11.15
CA ILE A 58 1.53 8.36 -11.03
C ILE A 58 1.06 8.20 -9.57
N SER A 59 2.00 8.05 -8.62
CA SER A 59 1.67 7.97 -7.20
C SER A 59 1.22 9.30 -6.64
N ARG A 60 1.79 10.41 -7.13
CA ARG A 60 1.37 11.76 -6.74
C ARG A 60 -0.02 12.07 -7.26
N ASP A 61 -0.30 11.75 -8.51
CA ASP A 61 -1.63 11.93 -9.10
C ASP A 61 -2.68 11.13 -8.35
N LEU A 62 -2.32 9.90 -7.96
CA LEU A 62 -3.21 9.03 -7.21
C LEU A 62 -3.45 9.52 -5.77
N LYS A 63 -2.41 10.03 -5.09
CA LYS A 63 -2.53 10.68 -3.78
C LYS A 63 -3.48 11.88 -3.86
N ASN A 64 -3.30 12.74 -4.86
CA ASN A 64 -4.16 13.91 -5.07
C ASN A 64 -5.61 13.49 -5.32
N LYS A 65 -5.83 12.43 -6.09
CA LYS A 65 -7.20 11.94 -6.35
C LYS A 65 -7.85 11.35 -5.10
N VAL A 66 -7.10 10.60 -4.29
CA VAL A 66 -7.59 10.10 -2.99
C VAL A 66 -7.94 11.26 -2.06
N TYR A 67 -7.10 12.31 -2.04
CA TYR A 67 -7.36 13.52 -1.26
C TYR A 67 -8.68 14.20 -1.67
N GLU A 68 -8.88 14.44 -2.97
CA GLU A 68 -10.13 15.00 -3.50
C GLU A 68 -11.35 14.16 -3.09
N LEU A 69 -11.30 12.84 -3.29
CA LEU A 69 -12.41 11.95 -2.96
C LEU A 69 -12.75 11.94 -1.46
N ILE A 70 -11.75 12.13 -0.58
CA ILE A 70 -11.99 12.27 0.86
C ILE A 70 -12.70 13.59 1.17
N LEU A 71 -12.30 14.69 0.52
CA LEU A 71 -12.97 15.99 0.69
C LEU A 71 -14.41 15.96 0.17
N ASP A 72 -14.66 15.24 -0.92
CA ASP A 72 -15.99 15.01 -1.48
C ASP A 72 -16.87 14.11 -0.60
N GLY A 73 -16.32 13.58 0.51
CA GLY A 73 -17.06 12.73 1.44
C GLY A 73 -17.21 11.26 1.01
N SER A 74 -16.49 10.81 -0.02
CA SER A 74 -16.52 9.43 -0.49
C SER A 74 -16.10 8.45 0.61
N THR A 75 -16.70 7.25 0.61
CA THR A 75 -16.34 6.18 1.54
C THR A 75 -15.03 5.49 1.12
N ASP A 76 -14.34 4.84 2.07
CA ASP A 76 -13.10 4.09 1.78
C ASP A 76 -13.30 3.00 0.72
N LYS A 77 -14.50 2.41 0.71
CA LYS A 77 -14.87 1.38 -0.26
C LYS A 77 -14.99 1.96 -1.67
N GLU A 78 -15.60 3.11 -1.82
CA GLU A 78 -15.74 3.81 -3.11
C GLU A 78 -14.39 4.26 -3.63
N ILE A 79 -13.53 4.80 -2.77
CA ILE A 79 -12.17 5.21 -3.13
C ILE A 79 -11.36 4.01 -3.64
N LYS A 80 -11.39 2.89 -2.92
CA LYS A 80 -10.69 1.66 -3.32
C LYS A 80 -11.28 1.07 -4.60
N GLN A 81 -12.59 1.10 -4.76
CA GLN A 81 -13.24 0.67 -5.99
C GLN A 81 -12.82 1.52 -7.18
N TYR A 82 -12.84 2.83 -7.06
CA TYR A 82 -12.38 3.75 -8.10
C TYR A 82 -10.94 3.44 -8.54
N VAL A 83 -10.05 3.22 -7.56
CA VAL A 83 -8.65 2.89 -7.84
C VAL A 83 -8.53 1.50 -8.52
N SER A 84 -9.28 0.51 -8.06
CA SER A 84 -9.22 -0.84 -8.61
C SER A 84 -9.77 -0.93 -10.03
N GLU A 85 -10.80 -0.16 -10.35
CA GLU A 85 -11.36 -0.08 -11.71
C GLU A 85 -10.41 0.56 -12.72
N ARG A 86 -9.63 1.54 -12.27
CA ARG A 86 -8.72 2.30 -13.14
C ARG A 86 -7.32 1.70 -13.26
N PHE A 87 -6.84 1.05 -12.20
CA PHE A 87 -5.47 0.54 -12.11
C PHE A 87 -5.39 -0.99 -11.90
N GLY A 88 -6.53 -1.68 -11.86
CA GLY A 88 -6.65 -3.12 -11.71
C GLY A 88 -6.76 -3.59 -10.25
N ALA A 89 -7.28 -4.82 -10.08
CA ALA A 89 -7.54 -5.43 -8.77
C ALA A 89 -6.29 -5.64 -7.90
N PHE A 90 -5.09 -5.50 -8.45
CA PHE A 90 -3.82 -5.60 -7.72
C PHE A 90 -3.45 -4.34 -6.94
N SER A 91 -4.23 -3.27 -7.07
CA SER A 91 -3.99 -2.00 -6.35
C SER A 91 -4.34 -2.04 -4.87
N ASP A 92 -5.06 -3.08 -4.40
CA ASP A 92 -5.35 -3.27 -2.98
C ASP A 92 -4.41 -4.33 -2.37
N TYR A 93 -3.74 -3.97 -1.26
CA TYR A 93 -2.89 -4.91 -0.51
C TYR A 93 -3.70 -5.96 0.27
N ARG A 94 -4.98 -5.70 0.53
CA ARG A 94 -5.86 -6.65 1.22
C ARG A 94 -6.59 -7.52 0.20
N PRO A 95 -6.18 -8.78 0.02
CA PRO A 95 -6.89 -9.68 -0.88
C PRO A 95 -8.33 -9.85 -0.41
N SER A 96 -9.27 -9.52 -1.30
CA SER A 96 -10.69 -9.72 -1.03
C SER A 96 -10.98 -11.22 -0.81
N LEU A 97 -11.85 -11.52 0.16
CA LEU A 97 -12.36 -12.89 0.39
C LEU A 97 -13.42 -13.24 -0.67
N SER A 98 -13.14 -13.04 -1.96
CA SER A 98 -14.10 -13.32 -3.01
C SER A 98 -13.59 -14.34 -4.03
N GLY A 99 -14.46 -15.21 -4.48
CA GLY A 99 -14.28 -16.09 -5.62
C GLY A 99 -13.00 -16.95 -5.56
N SER A 100 -12.07 -16.72 -6.48
CA SER A 100 -10.83 -17.51 -6.63
C SER A 100 -9.89 -17.49 -5.42
N ASN A 101 -10.02 -16.52 -4.52
CA ASN A 101 -9.14 -16.41 -3.35
C ASN A 101 -9.47 -17.42 -2.24
N TYR A 102 -10.65 -18.05 -2.25
CA TYR A 102 -10.96 -19.12 -1.29
C TYR A 102 -9.99 -20.28 -1.37
N ILE A 103 -9.52 -20.63 -2.55
CA ILE A 103 -8.54 -21.72 -2.75
C ILE A 103 -7.23 -21.39 -2.04
N LEU A 104 -6.82 -20.11 -2.04
CA LEU A 104 -5.59 -19.67 -1.38
C LEU A 104 -5.71 -19.76 0.15
N TRP A 105 -6.89 -19.43 0.69
CA TRP A 105 -7.11 -19.43 2.13
C TRP A 105 -7.38 -20.82 2.70
N PHE A 106 -8.14 -21.65 2.00
CA PHE A 106 -8.53 -22.98 2.47
C PHE A 106 -7.63 -24.09 1.94
N GLY A 107 -6.87 -23.86 0.87
CA GLY A 107 -5.96 -24.83 0.25
C GLY A 107 -5.00 -25.48 1.24
N PRO A 108 -4.24 -24.75 2.04
CA PRO A 108 -3.29 -25.33 2.99
C PRO A 108 -3.97 -26.22 4.06
N PHE A 109 -5.18 -25.85 4.49
CA PHE A 109 -5.92 -26.65 5.48
C PHE A 109 -6.46 -27.96 4.89
N ILE A 110 -6.97 -27.92 3.66
CA ILE A 110 -7.43 -29.11 2.93
C ILE A 110 -6.25 -30.04 2.66
N PHE A 111 -5.11 -29.50 2.24
CA PHE A 111 -3.90 -30.27 1.98
C PHE A 111 -3.38 -30.95 3.26
N LEU A 112 -3.36 -30.23 4.38
CA LEU A 112 -2.99 -30.79 5.67
C LEU A 112 -3.93 -31.90 6.12
N ALA A 113 -5.24 -31.71 5.97
CA ALA A 113 -6.26 -32.70 6.30
C ALA A 113 -6.10 -34.00 5.46
N LEU A 114 -5.80 -33.86 4.16
CA LEU A 114 -5.52 -35.01 3.28
C LEU A 114 -4.29 -35.80 3.72
N ILE A 115 -3.20 -35.11 4.05
CA ILE A 115 -1.97 -35.76 4.55
C ILE A 115 -2.26 -36.55 5.84
N LEU A 116 -2.96 -35.92 6.78
CA LEU A 116 -3.34 -36.59 8.03
C LEU A 116 -4.25 -37.79 7.80
N ALA A 117 -5.24 -37.66 6.91
CA ALA A 117 -6.13 -38.77 6.55
C ALA A 117 -5.35 -39.96 5.97
N ILE A 118 -4.45 -39.70 5.01
CA ILE A 118 -3.60 -40.75 4.41
C ILE A 118 -2.70 -41.40 5.48
N PHE A 119 -2.12 -40.59 6.37
CA PHE A 119 -1.27 -41.09 7.44
C PHE A 119 -2.03 -42.01 8.40
N PHE A 120 -3.24 -41.60 8.83
CA PHE A 120 -4.06 -42.43 9.74
C PHE A 120 -4.60 -43.68 9.05
N LEU A 121 -4.98 -43.62 7.78
CA LEU A 121 -5.41 -44.79 7.00
C LEU A 121 -4.27 -45.80 6.83
N ARG A 122 -3.05 -45.35 6.53
CA ARG A 122 -1.88 -46.25 6.42
C ARG A 122 -1.45 -46.85 7.76
N ARG A 123 -1.73 -46.19 8.88
CA ARG A 123 -1.40 -46.71 10.22
C ARG A 123 -2.40 -47.76 10.71
N ARG A 124 -3.58 -47.88 10.08
CA ARG A 124 -4.61 -48.86 10.41
C ARG A 124 -4.51 -50.16 9.59
N VAL A 125 -3.68 -50.17 8.55
CA VAL A 125 -3.32 -51.36 7.77
C VAL A 125 -1.95 -51.88 8.26
#